data_6d74078d3b2efe2af4284208fba282b6
#
_entry.id   6d74078d3b2efe2af4284208fba282b6
#
_cell.length_a   1.000
_cell.length_b   1.000
_cell.length_c   1.000
_cell.angle_alpha   90.00
_cell.angle_beta   90.00
_cell.angle_gamma   90.00
#
_symmetry.space_group_name_H-M   'P 1'
#
loop_
_entity.id
_entity.type
_entity.pdbx_description
1 polymer ?
#
loop_
_entity_poly.entity_id
_entity_poly.type
_entity_poly.pdbx_seq_one_letter_code
_entity_poly.pdbx_strand_id
1 'polypeptide(L)'
;MVKNYKVITLCGSTRFKEQFFEVQKRLTLEGCIVISVGLFGHSGDEEVWKPGTKEMLDDMHKRKIDMADEIFVINVGGYIGVR
;
A
#
# COMPACT_ATOMS: atom_id res chain seq x y z
N MET A 1 13.76 -8.30 -24.19
CA MET A 1 12.71 -8.90 -23.34
C MET A 1 12.96 -8.53 -21.89
N VAL A 2 11.93 -8.04 -21.20
CA VAL A 2 12.08 -7.66 -19.79
C VAL A 2 11.93 -8.89 -18.88
N LYS A 3 12.56 -8.81 -17.72
CA LYS A 3 12.41 -9.84 -16.70
C LYS A 3 11.00 -9.86 -16.13
N ASN A 4 10.64 -11.00 -15.58
CA ASN A 4 9.37 -11.15 -14.88
C ASN A 4 9.56 -10.74 -13.42
N TYR A 5 9.36 -9.44 -13.14
CA TYR A 5 9.52 -8.91 -11.79
C TYR A 5 8.35 -9.28 -10.90
N LYS A 6 8.64 -9.61 -9.64
CA LYS A 6 7.62 -9.90 -8.65
C LYS A 6 6.85 -8.63 -8.31
N VAL A 7 5.53 -8.73 -8.24
CA VAL A 7 4.65 -7.61 -7.87
C VAL A 7 4.21 -7.78 -6.42
N ILE A 8 4.44 -6.76 -5.60
CA ILE A 8 4.10 -6.78 -4.18
C ILE A 8 3.19 -5.60 -3.87
N THR A 9 2.04 -5.86 -3.26
CA THR A 9 1.13 -4.81 -2.80
C THR A 9 1.31 -4.60 -1.31
N LEU A 10 1.51 -3.34 -0.90
CA LEU A 10 1.67 -2.97 0.50
C LEU A 10 0.30 -2.80 1.15
N CYS A 11 0.16 -3.35 2.34
CA CYS A 11 -1.05 -3.27 3.17
C CYS A 11 -0.68 -2.73 4.54
N GLY A 12 -1.65 -2.16 5.25
CA GLY A 12 -1.43 -1.66 6.60
C GLY A 12 -2.12 -0.34 6.82
N SER A 13 -1.90 0.25 8.00
CA SER A 13 -2.52 1.51 8.35
C SER A 13 -1.84 2.69 7.64
N THR A 14 -2.66 3.58 7.08
CA THR A 14 -2.15 4.78 6.39
C THR A 14 -1.55 5.80 7.35
N ARG A 15 -1.58 5.56 8.66
CA ARG A 15 -0.87 6.44 9.60
C ARG A 15 0.64 6.21 9.61
N PHE A 16 1.13 5.13 8.99
CA PHE A 16 2.55 4.79 8.95
C PHE A 16 3.17 5.14 7.60
N LYS A 17 2.94 6.37 7.14
CA LYS A 17 3.39 6.84 5.82
C LYS A 17 4.88 6.66 5.59
N GLU A 18 5.70 6.99 6.57
CA GLU A 18 7.16 6.89 6.43
C GLU A 18 7.59 5.44 6.27
N GLN A 19 6.98 4.53 7.01
CA GLN A 19 7.28 3.11 6.90
C GLN A 19 6.88 2.56 5.54
N PHE A 20 5.78 3.03 4.97
CA PHE A 20 5.38 2.67 3.60
C PHE A 20 6.47 3.08 2.61
N PHE A 21 6.96 4.32 2.70
CA PHE A 21 8.00 4.80 1.80
C PHE A 21 9.30 4.03 1.98
N GLU A 22 9.66 3.71 3.20
CA GLU A 22 10.89 2.98 3.51
C GLU A 22 10.84 1.56 2.94
N VAL A 23 9.74 0.85 3.15
CA VAL A 23 9.54 -0.50 2.62
C VAL A 23 9.48 -0.47 1.10
N GLN A 24 8.76 0.50 0.52
CA GLN A 24 8.68 0.66 -0.93
C GLN A 24 10.07 0.80 -1.55
N LYS A 25 10.90 1.64 -0.97
CA LYS A 25 12.26 1.86 -1.46
C LYS A 25 13.08 0.57 -1.39
N ARG A 26 13.03 -0.11 -0.24
CA ARG A 26 13.78 -1.35 -0.03
C ARG A 26 13.39 -2.41 -1.04
N LEU A 27 12.10 -2.66 -1.19
CA LEU A 27 11.60 -3.69 -2.11
C LEU A 27 11.90 -3.34 -3.56
N THR A 28 11.83 -2.07 -3.92
CA THR A 28 12.18 -1.61 -5.27
C THR A 28 13.65 -1.90 -5.56
N LEU A 29 14.53 -1.64 -4.60
CA LEU A 29 15.96 -1.93 -4.76
C LEU A 29 16.24 -3.42 -4.85
N GLU A 30 15.38 -4.25 -4.29
CA GLU A 30 15.47 -5.72 -4.40
C GLU A 30 14.92 -6.25 -5.72
N GLY A 31 14.40 -5.38 -6.58
CA GLY A 31 13.89 -5.79 -7.89
C GLY A 31 12.41 -6.11 -7.91
N CYS A 32 11.63 -5.60 -6.97
CA CYS A 32 10.19 -5.82 -6.93
C CYS A 32 9.42 -4.62 -7.46
N ILE A 33 8.30 -4.87 -8.13
CA ILE A 33 7.33 -3.83 -8.47
C ILE A 33 6.46 -3.64 -7.25
N VAL A 34 6.36 -2.41 -6.75
CA VAL A 34 5.61 -2.13 -5.52
C VAL A 34 4.35 -1.34 -5.82
N ILE A 35 3.22 -1.85 -5.35
CA ILE A 35 1.93 -1.15 -5.42
C ILE A 35 1.59 -0.70 -4.00
N SER A 36 1.40 0.60 -3.82
CA SER A 36 1.11 1.19 -2.52
C SER A 36 -0.32 1.70 -2.45
N VAL A 37 -0.68 2.29 -1.30
CA VAL A 37 -2.07 2.72 -1.05
C VAL A 37 -2.46 3.98 -1.81
N GLY A 38 -1.50 4.74 -2.30
CA GLY A 38 -1.76 5.95 -3.08
C GLY A 38 -2.05 7.18 -2.23
N LEU A 39 -2.98 7.10 -1.29
CA LEU A 39 -3.33 8.21 -0.39
C LEU A 39 -3.21 7.76 1.06
N PHE A 40 -2.70 8.66 1.90
CA PHE A 40 -2.48 8.39 3.33
C PHE A 40 -3.42 9.26 4.15
N GLY A 41 -4.69 8.84 4.25
CA GLY A 41 -5.73 9.62 4.91
C GLY A 41 -5.41 9.96 6.36
N HIS A 42 -4.73 9.07 7.10
CA HIS A 42 -4.34 9.31 8.49
C HIS A 42 -3.03 10.08 8.61
N SER A 43 -2.42 10.48 7.49
CA SER A 43 -1.13 11.17 7.47
C SER A 43 -1.15 12.40 6.56
N GLY A 44 -2.30 13.05 6.43
CA GLY A 44 -2.43 14.34 5.78
C GLY A 44 -3.22 14.40 4.48
N ASP A 45 -3.51 13.28 3.85
CA ASP A 45 -4.26 13.28 2.59
C ASP A 45 -5.76 13.31 2.87
N GLU A 46 -6.30 14.50 3.09
CA GLU A 46 -7.68 14.71 3.51
C GLU A 46 -8.70 14.35 2.43
N GLU A 47 -8.28 14.26 1.18
CA GLU A 47 -9.16 13.87 0.06
C GLU A 47 -9.81 12.51 0.29
N VAL A 48 -9.18 11.63 1.08
CA VAL A 48 -9.72 10.32 1.43
C VAL A 48 -11.10 10.44 2.09
N TRP A 49 -11.32 11.54 2.83
CA TRP A 49 -12.54 11.70 3.62
C TRP A 49 -13.71 12.33 2.85
N LYS A 50 -13.51 12.64 1.56
CA LYS A 50 -14.59 13.13 0.72
C LYS A 50 -15.60 12.01 0.46
N PRO A 51 -16.91 12.34 0.31
CA PRO A 51 -17.94 11.33 0.04
C PRO A 51 -17.57 10.44 -1.14
N GLY A 52 -17.62 9.13 -0.95
CA GLY A 52 -17.33 8.14 -1.98
C GLY A 52 -15.88 7.81 -2.21
N THR A 53 -14.95 8.65 -1.76
CA THR A 53 -13.52 8.43 -2.02
C THR A 53 -12.99 7.25 -1.22
N LYS A 54 -13.33 7.16 0.07
CA LYS A 54 -12.86 6.06 0.91
C LYS A 54 -13.35 4.70 0.38
N GLU A 55 -14.60 4.63 -0.01
CA GLU A 55 -15.19 3.40 -0.55
C GLU A 55 -14.49 2.99 -1.84
N MET A 56 -14.22 3.96 -2.71
CA MET A 56 -13.49 3.72 -3.97
C MET A 56 -12.09 3.19 -3.69
N LEU A 57 -11.38 3.81 -2.72
CA LEU A 57 -10.02 3.40 -2.38
C LEU A 57 -9.99 2.00 -1.76
N ASP A 58 -10.98 1.66 -0.93
CA ASP A 58 -11.06 0.33 -0.33
C ASP A 58 -11.30 -0.74 -1.41
N ASP A 59 -12.18 -0.45 -2.36
CA ASP A 59 -12.44 -1.34 -3.47
C ASP A 59 -11.21 -1.49 -4.37
N MET A 60 -10.57 -0.37 -4.69
CA MET A 60 -9.34 -0.36 -5.50
C MET A 60 -8.23 -1.16 -4.84
N HIS A 61 -8.13 -1.09 -3.50
CA HIS A 61 -7.10 -1.83 -2.78
C HIS A 61 -7.26 -3.34 -2.95
N LYS A 62 -8.50 -3.83 -2.97
CA LYS A 62 -8.76 -5.25 -3.24
C LYS A 62 -8.24 -5.64 -4.62
N ARG A 63 -8.43 -4.77 -5.61
CA ARG A 63 -7.92 -5.02 -6.96
C ARG A 63 -6.39 -5.04 -6.96
N LYS A 64 -5.77 -4.15 -6.19
CA LYS A 64 -4.31 -4.12 -6.07
C LYS A 64 -3.78 -5.43 -5.50
N ILE A 65 -4.48 -6.00 -4.52
CA ILE A 65 -4.13 -7.30 -3.95
C ILE A 65 -4.24 -8.39 -5.01
N ASP A 66 -5.32 -8.37 -5.79
CA ASP A 66 -5.52 -9.37 -6.85
C ASP A 66 -4.44 -9.31 -7.93
N MET A 67 -3.87 -8.13 -8.16
CA MET A 67 -2.82 -7.94 -9.18
C MET A 67 -1.44 -8.34 -8.69
N ALA A 68 -1.27 -8.58 -7.40
CA ALA A 68 0.04 -8.83 -6.81
C ALA A 68 0.36 -10.32 -6.75
N ASP A 69 1.65 -10.62 -6.79
CA ASP A 69 2.14 -11.96 -6.52
C ASP A 69 2.15 -12.23 -5.02
N GLU A 70 2.42 -11.18 -4.22
CA GLU A 70 2.47 -11.25 -2.77
C GLU A 70 1.96 -9.96 -2.17
N ILE A 71 1.57 -10.00 -0.90
CA ILE A 71 1.28 -8.80 -0.13
C ILE A 71 2.34 -8.65 0.97
N PHE A 72 2.64 -7.41 1.33
CA PHE A 72 3.54 -7.09 2.44
C PHE A 72 2.77 -6.23 3.43
N VAL A 73 2.60 -6.73 4.65
CA VAL A 73 1.84 -6.00 5.68
C VAL A 73 2.79 -5.14 6.50
N ILE A 74 2.54 -3.83 6.49
CA ILE A 74 3.31 -2.89 7.31
C ILE A 74 2.84 -3.04 8.76
N ASN A 75 3.75 -3.51 9.61
CA ASN A 75 3.45 -3.77 11.01
C ASN A 75 4.37 -2.92 11.89
N VAL A 76 3.81 -1.96 12.61
CA VAL A 76 4.55 -1.10 13.52
C VAL A 76 4.04 -1.33 14.94
N GLY A 77 4.90 -1.92 15.78
CA GLY A 77 4.54 -2.21 17.17
C GLY A 77 3.33 -3.14 17.31
N GLY A 78 3.10 -4.02 16.32
CA GLY A 78 1.96 -4.93 16.32
C GLY A 78 0.68 -4.33 15.74
N TYR A 79 0.68 -3.05 15.34
CA TYR A 79 -0.49 -2.39 14.77
C TYR A 79 -0.47 -2.48 13.25
N ILE A 80 -1.46 -3.14 12.67
CA ILE A 80 -1.56 -3.33 11.22
C ILE A 80 -2.77 -2.61 10.61
N GLY A 81 -3.56 -1.95 11.42
CA GLY A 81 -4.77 -1.27 10.98
C GLY A 81 -5.96 -2.21 10.87
N VAL A 82 -7.16 -1.62 10.87
CA VAL A 82 -8.43 -2.34 10.70
C VAL A 82 -9.12 -1.80 9.46
N ARG A 83 -9.60 -2.72 8.66
CA ARG A 83 -10.30 -2.36 7.42
C ARG A 83 -11.67 -2.98 7.39
#